data_76ce7bd561e93e44ffc59b6dbb512e42
#
_entry.id   76ce7bd561e93e44ffc59b6dbb512e42
#
_cell.length_a   1.000
_cell.length_b   1.000
_cell.length_c   1.000
_cell.angle_alpha   90.00
_cell.angle_beta   90.00
_cell.angle_gamma   90.00
#
_symmetry.space_group_name_H-M   'P 1'
#
loop_
_entity.id
_entity.type
_entity.pdbx_description
1 polymer ?
#
loop_
_entity_poly.entity_id
_entity_poly.type
_entity_poly.pdbx_seq_one_letter_code
_entity_poly.pdbx_strand_id
1 'polypeptide(L)'
;MSLNNRGFVLSVLGLVLVIAATAIWYGIRASQRIPVAPAYQVVSGDVGRGREALIRHGCGACHAIAGVPGARGRVAPSLTDVRERSYLAGRLPNTPGNMIRWIQNPQGFLPGTAMPNLGVTESEARDIAAYLYRHR
;
A
#
# COMPACT_ATOMS: atom_id res chain seq x y z
N MET A 1 1.35 -59.99 23.65
CA MET A 1 0.77 -58.66 23.41
C MET A 1 1.16 -58.22 22.01
N SER A 2 0.33 -58.49 21.01
CA SER A 2 0.55 -58.04 19.62
C SER A 2 0.05 -56.60 19.53
N LEU A 3 0.96 -55.66 19.64
CA LEU A 3 0.65 -54.25 19.36
C LEU A 3 0.13 -54.14 17.90
N ASN A 4 -1.06 -53.62 17.76
CA ASN A 4 -1.77 -53.54 16.50
C ASN A 4 -1.01 -52.53 15.57
N ASN A 5 0.03 -53.04 14.91
CA ASN A 5 0.98 -52.27 14.10
C ASN A 5 0.26 -51.47 12.99
N ARG A 6 -0.94 -51.93 12.57
CA ARG A 6 -1.77 -51.23 11.57
C ARG A 6 -2.37 -49.93 12.12
N GLY A 7 -2.82 -49.90 13.35
CA GLY A 7 -3.38 -48.69 13.97
C GLY A 7 -2.30 -47.60 14.18
N PHE A 8 -1.11 -48.03 14.62
CA PHE A 8 0.01 -47.12 14.78
C PHE A 8 0.48 -46.51 13.43
N VAL A 9 0.62 -47.35 12.39
CA VAL A 9 1.01 -46.87 11.05
C VAL A 9 -0.02 -45.90 10.47
N LEU A 10 -1.32 -46.18 10.63
CA LEU A 10 -2.38 -45.27 10.15
C LEU A 10 -2.39 -43.94 10.90
N SER A 11 -2.12 -43.93 12.20
CA SER A 11 -2.02 -42.71 12.98
C SER A 11 -0.82 -41.85 12.58
N VAL A 12 0.33 -42.47 12.35
CA VAL A 12 1.55 -41.77 11.87
C VAL A 12 1.33 -41.20 10.47
N LEU A 13 0.70 -41.96 9.58
CA LEU A 13 0.39 -41.51 8.22
C LEU A 13 -0.57 -40.30 8.23
N GLY A 14 -1.60 -40.36 9.08
CA GLY A 14 -2.54 -39.25 9.27
C GLY A 14 -1.85 -37.98 9.77
N LEU A 15 -0.95 -38.10 10.75
CA LEU A 15 -0.18 -36.96 11.26
C LEU A 15 0.72 -36.36 10.21
N VAL A 16 1.40 -37.16 9.41
CA VAL A 16 2.27 -36.70 8.32
C VAL A 16 1.47 -35.95 7.26
N LEU A 17 0.28 -36.44 6.89
CA LEU A 17 -0.60 -35.77 5.92
C LEU A 17 -1.09 -34.42 6.44
N VAL A 18 -1.44 -34.31 7.73
CA VAL A 18 -1.86 -33.03 8.32
C VAL A 18 -0.70 -32.03 8.33
N ILE A 19 0.51 -32.47 8.70
CA ILE A 19 1.70 -31.60 8.69
C ILE A 19 2.01 -31.13 7.25
N ALA A 20 1.96 -32.02 6.27
CA ALA A 20 2.18 -31.66 4.87
C ALA A 20 1.12 -30.67 4.36
N ALA A 21 -0.15 -30.90 4.66
CA ALA A 21 -1.24 -30.00 4.26
C ALA A 21 -1.10 -28.61 4.89
N THR A 22 -0.74 -28.54 6.18
CA THR A 22 -0.50 -27.25 6.85
C THR A 22 0.73 -26.53 6.28
N ALA A 23 1.80 -27.23 6.01
CA ALA A 23 3.00 -26.65 5.40
C ALA A 23 2.72 -26.11 4.00
N ILE A 24 1.98 -26.85 3.17
CA ILE A 24 1.55 -26.42 1.83
C ILE A 24 0.64 -25.19 1.94
N TRP A 25 -0.33 -25.19 2.86
CA TRP A 25 -1.24 -24.06 3.07
C TRP A 25 -0.49 -22.80 3.52
N TYR A 26 0.47 -22.94 4.45
CA TYR A 26 1.35 -21.83 4.87
C TYR A 26 2.25 -21.36 3.72
N GLY A 27 2.79 -22.27 2.91
CA GLY A 27 3.61 -21.95 1.74
C GLY A 27 2.82 -21.17 0.69
N ILE A 28 1.58 -21.59 0.37
CA ILE A 28 0.69 -20.89 -0.54
C ILE A 28 0.34 -19.50 -0.01
N ARG A 29 0.00 -19.37 1.28
CA ARG A 29 -0.26 -18.06 1.88
C ARG A 29 0.95 -17.15 1.93
N ALA A 30 2.13 -17.70 2.17
CA ALA A 30 3.38 -16.92 2.15
C ALA A 30 3.72 -16.43 0.73
N SER A 31 3.45 -17.25 -0.30
CA SER A 31 3.65 -16.89 -1.71
C SER A 31 2.66 -15.84 -2.21
N GLN A 32 1.49 -15.74 -1.58
CA GLN A 32 0.49 -14.71 -1.92
C GLN A 32 0.77 -13.35 -1.26
N ARG A 33 1.77 -13.26 -0.41
CA ARG A 33 2.33 -11.96 -0.02
C ARG A 33 3.02 -11.40 -1.25
N ILE A 34 2.27 -10.62 -2.04
CA ILE A 34 2.85 -9.82 -3.13
C ILE A 34 4.03 -9.09 -2.50
N PRO A 35 5.27 -9.28 -2.98
CA PRO A 35 6.37 -8.44 -2.57
C PRO A 35 5.96 -7.04 -3.00
N VAL A 36 5.52 -6.22 -2.06
CA VAL A 36 5.38 -4.79 -2.30
C VAL A 36 6.82 -4.34 -2.44
N ALA A 37 7.32 -4.35 -3.69
CA ALA A 37 8.58 -3.70 -4.01
C ALA A 37 8.47 -2.31 -3.40
N PRO A 38 9.44 -1.89 -2.59
CA PRO A 38 9.33 -0.62 -1.91
C PRO A 38 9.04 0.46 -2.94
N ALA A 39 7.84 1.01 -2.86
CA ALA A 39 7.25 1.92 -3.85
C ALA A 39 8.14 3.13 -4.18
N TYR A 40 9.13 3.43 -3.31
CA TYR A 40 10.09 4.51 -3.48
C TYR A 40 11.13 4.29 -4.59
N GLN A 41 11.26 3.08 -5.15
CA GLN A 41 12.35 2.78 -6.11
C GLN A 41 12.04 3.20 -7.55
N VAL A 42 10.83 3.61 -7.91
CA VAL A 42 10.46 3.79 -9.33
C VAL A 42 9.55 5.00 -9.60
N VAL A 43 9.53 6.02 -8.77
CA VAL A 43 8.79 7.24 -9.16
C VAL A 43 9.75 8.18 -9.89
N SER A 44 9.70 8.18 -11.22
CA SER A 44 10.31 9.21 -12.04
C SER A 44 9.49 10.49 -11.91
N GLY A 45 9.84 11.38 -10.99
CA GLY A 45 9.21 12.67 -10.80
C GLY A 45 10.16 13.61 -10.05
N ASP A 46 9.91 14.91 -10.18
CA ASP A 46 10.69 15.95 -9.54
C ASP A 46 10.11 16.26 -8.14
N VAL A 47 10.92 16.08 -7.11
CA VAL A 47 10.52 16.26 -5.71
C VAL A 47 10.21 17.72 -5.39
N GLY A 48 10.97 18.67 -5.98
CA GLY A 48 10.75 20.10 -5.79
C GLY A 48 9.41 20.53 -6.37
N ARG A 49 9.15 20.19 -7.62
CA ARG A 49 7.86 20.45 -8.28
C ARG A 49 6.71 19.74 -7.56
N GLY A 50 6.94 18.53 -7.04
CA GLY A 50 5.95 17.79 -6.26
C GLY A 50 5.54 18.54 -5.00
N ARG A 51 6.52 19.12 -4.27
CA ARG A 51 6.25 19.97 -3.12
C ARG A 51 5.44 21.21 -3.49
N GLU A 52 5.79 21.87 -4.58
CA GLU A 52 5.05 23.04 -5.06
C GLU A 52 3.62 22.69 -5.48
N ALA A 53 3.44 21.55 -6.16
CA ALA A 53 2.13 21.05 -6.55
C ALA A 53 1.24 20.73 -5.34
N LEU A 54 1.80 20.11 -4.28
CA LEU A 54 1.10 19.87 -3.02
C LEU A 54 0.57 21.18 -2.38
N ILE A 55 1.36 22.26 -2.47
CA ILE A 55 0.97 23.58 -1.97
C ILE A 55 -0.12 24.18 -2.88
N ARG A 56 0.12 24.20 -4.19
CA ARG A 56 -0.83 24.79 -5.18
C ARG A 56 -2.21 24.17 -5.12
N HIS A 57 -2.27 22.84 -5.02
CA HIS A 57 -3.53 22.09 -4.97
C HIS A 57 -4.15 22.03 -3.55
N GLY A 58 -3.54 22.68 -2.55
CA GLY A 58 -4.09 22.80 -1.21
C GLY A 58 -4.15 21.48 -0.42
N CYS A 59 -3.34 20.49 -0.77
CA CYS A 59 -3.36 19.16 -0.13
C CYS A 59 -3.18 19.24 1.40
N GLY A 60 -2.39 20.22 1.86
CA GLY A 60 -2.13 20.48 3.27
C GLY A 60 -3.32 20.92 4.10
N ALA A 61 -4.42 21.37 3.47
CA ALA A 61 -5.65 21.72 4.18
C ALA A 61 -6.30 20.50 4.85
N CYS A 62 -6.24 19.34 4.19
CA CYS A 62 -6.81 18.10 4.68
C CYS A 62 -5.76 17.16 5.31
N HIS A 63 -4.54 17.14 4.76
CA HIS A 63 -3.47 16.22 5.14
C HIS A 63 -2.34 16.91 5.91
N ALA A 64 -1.80 16.22 6.91
CA ALA A 64 -0.48 16.55 7.43
C ALA A 64 0.58 16.00 6.49
N ILE A 65 1.56 16.82 6.08
CA ILE A 65 2.60 16.45 5.10
C ILE A 65 3.95 16.98 5.58
N ALA A 66 4.90 16.09 5.81
CA ALA A 66 6.25 16.49 6.22
C ALA A 66 6.92 17.39 5.16
N GLY A 67 7.64 18.42 5.60
CA GLY A 67 8.40 19.32 4.73
C GLY A 67 7.55 20.30 3.90
N VAL A 68 6.21 20.26 3.99
CA VAL A 68 5.30 21.20 3.33
C VAL A 68 4.82 22.24 4.34
N PRO A 69 5.15 23.54 4.20
CA PRO A 69 4.73 24.58 5.13
C PRO A 69 3.20 24.66 5.24
N GLY A 70 2.71 24.75 6.45
CA GLY A 70 1.28 24.89 6.73
C GLY A 70 0.45 23.59 6.52
N ALA A 71 1.03 22.51 6.02
CA ALA A 71 0.34 21.25 5.83
C ALA A 71 0.17 20.49 7.17
N ARG A 72 -0.83 20.89 7.94
CA ARG A 72 -1.19 20.34 9.25
C ARG A 72 -2.63 19.84 9.31
N GLY A 73 -3.23 19.58 8.15
CA GLY A 73 -4.61 19.09 8.06
C GLY A 73 -4.83 17.79 8.82
N ARG A 74 -5.99 17.65 9.44
CA ARG A 74 -6.41 16.47 10.22
C ARG A 74 -7.72 15.88 9.73
N VAL A 75 -8.23 16.35 8.60
CA VAL A 75 -9.48 15.87 7.98
C VAL A 75 -9.25 14.51 7.33
N ALA A 76 -8.05 14.29 6.81
CA ALA A 76 -7.64 13.07 6.14
C ALA A 76 -6.37 12.48 6.78
N PRO A 77 -6.02 11.21 6.50
CA PRO A 77 -4.82 10.60 7.06
C PRO A 77 -3.55 11.38 6.71
N SER A 78 -2.60 11.46 7.66
CA SER A 78 -1.29 12.05 7.40
C SER A 78 -0.62 11.40 6.17
N LEU A 79 0.06 12.15 5.34
CA LEU A 79 0.85 11.64 4.22
C LEU A 79 2.34 11.51 4.54
N THR A 80 2.75 11.86 5.76
CA THR A 80 4.17 11.82 6.17
C THR A 80 4.79 10.44 5.96
N ASP A 81 4.08 9.38 6.37
CA ASP A 81 4.59 8.00 6.27
C ASP A 81 3.82 7.17 5.23
N VAL A 82 3.26 7.83 4.21
CA VAL A 82 2.41 7.15 3.23
C VAL A 82 3.14 6.04 2.48
N ARG A 83 4.44 6.16 2.27
CA ARG A 83 5.27 5.15 1.60
C ARG A 83 5.34 3.82 2.35
N GLU A 84 5.14 3.83 3.67
CA GLU A 84 5.21 2.64 4.52
C GLU A 84 3.88 1.89 4.60
N ARG A 85 2.83 2.45 4.03
CA ARG A 85 1.51 1.82 4.00
C ARG A 85 1.42 0.77 2.90
N SER A 86 0.75 -0.32 3.19
CA SER A 86 0.46 -1.36 2.20
C SER A 86 -0.64 -0.95 1.23
N TYR A 87 -1.55 -0.04 1.65
CA TYR A 87 -2.72 0.36 0.86
C TYR A 87 -2.95 1.87 0.89
N LEU A 88 -3.47 2.39 -0.25
CA LEU A 88 -4.03 3.72 -0.39
C LEU A 88 -5.55 3.64 -0.23
N ALA A 89 -6.15 4.62 0.48
CA ALA A 89 -7.58 4.69 0.73
C ALA A 89 -8.21 3.38 1.25
N GLY A 90 -7.42 2.51 1.88
CA GLY A 90 -7.85 1.22 2.41
C GLY A 90 -8.16 0.15 1.35
N ARG A 91 -7.99 0.42 0.05
CA ARG A 91 -8.41 -0.49 -1.04
C ARG A 91 -7.35 -0.71 -2.11
N LEU A 92 -6.61 0.32 -2.50
CA LEU A 92 -5.63 0.21 -3.57
C LEU A 92 -4.27 -0.20 -3.01
N PRO A 93 -3.59 -1.21 -3.56
CA PRO A 93 -2.19 -1.47 -3.22
C PRO A 93 -1.35 -0.19 -3.38
N ASN A 94 -0.51 0.10 -2.42
CA ASN A 94 0.34 1.29 -2.43
C ASN A 94 1.50 1.10 -3.41
N THR A 95 1.24 1.39 -4.66
CA THR A 95 2.23 1.39 -5.74
C THR A 95 2.32 2.78 -6.36
N PRO A 96 3.44 3.16 -7.00
CA PRO A 96 3.57 4.43 -7.68
C PRO A 96 2.45 4.72 -8.68
N GLY A 97 2.11 3.74 -9.50
CA GLY A 97 1.03 3.88 -10.47
C GLY A 97 -0.34 4.09 -9.84
N ASN A 98 -0.63 3.41 -8.74
CA ASN A 98 -1.89 3.60 -8.00
C ASN A 98 -1.92 4.95 -7.29
N MET A 99 -0.80 5.39 -6.72
CA MET A 99 -0.69 6.71 -6.09
C MET A 99 -0.96 7.82 -7.12
N ILE A 100 -0.32 7.76 -8.29
CA ILE A 100 -0.52 8.74 -9.37
C ILE A 100 -1.99 8.78 -9.79
N ARG A 101 -2.59 7.64 -10.07
CA ARG A 101 -4.01 7.55 -10.48
C ARG A 101 -4.96 8.02 -9.38
N TRP A 102 -4.67 7.66 -8.12
CA TRP A 102 -5.45 8.10 -6.97
C TRP A 102 -5.44 9.63 -6.81
N ILE A 103 -4.27 10.27 -6.95
CA ILE A 103 -4.12 11.73 -6.87
C ILE A 103 -4.92 12.43 -7.98
N GLN A 104 -4.92 11.88 -9.20
CA GLN A 104 -5.62 12.46 -10.35
C GLN A 104 -7.14 12.32 -10.25
N ASN A 105 -7.63 11.16 -9.88
CA ASN A 105 -9.05 10.83 -9.93
C ASN A 105 -9.50 9.93 -8.76
N PRO A 106 -9.49 10.44 -7.53
CA PRO A 106 -9.93 9.66 -6.37
C PRO A 106 -11.40 9.22 -6.46
N GLN A 107 -12.27 10.06 -7.03
CA GLN A 107 -13.69 9.74 -7.21
C GLN A 107 -13.93 8.61 -8.21
N GLY A 108 -13.06 8.44 -9.20
CA GLY A 108 -13.13 7.32 -10.14
C GLY A 108 -12.76 5.97 -9.53
N PHE A 109 -11.94 5.97 -8.46
CA PHE A 109 -11.57 4.74 -7.74
C PHE A 109 -12.50 4.43 -6.57
N LEU A 110 -12.94 5.45 -5.87
CA LEU A 110 -13.80 5.32 -4.70
C LEU A 110 -14.85 6.45 -4.75
N PRO A 111 -15.96 6.23 -5.48
CA PRO A 111 -17.04 7.20 -5.52
C PRO A 111 -17.55 7.54 -4.13
N GLY A 112 -17.72 8.84 -3.85
CA GLY A 112 -18.13 9.33 -2.54
C GLY A 112 -17.00 9.46 -1.52
N THR A 113 -15.75 9.23 -1.90
CA THR A 113 -14.61 9.56 -1.01
C THR A 113 -14.56 11.05 -0.70
N ALA A 114 -14.11 11.41 0.51
CA ALA A 114 -13.95 12.80 0.92
C ALA A 114 -12.84 13.54 0.14
N MET A 115 -11.93 12.82 -0.54
CA MET A 115 -10.92 13.41 -1.39
C MET A 115 -11.51 13.85 -2.72
N PRO A 116 -11.54 15.16 -3.05
CA PRO A 116 -12.11 15.65 -4.30
C PRO A 116 -11.16 15.46 -5.48
N ASN A 117 -11.70 15.51 -6.71
CA ASN A 117 -10.89 15.67 -7.90
C ASN A 117 -10.38 17.11 -7.98
N LEU A 118 -9.09 17.33 -7.87
CA LEU A 118 -8.45 18.66 -7.81
C LEU A 118 -7.90 19.13 -9.16
N GLY A 119 -8.13 18.40 -10.25
CA GLY A 119 -7.59 18.73 -11.57
C GLY A 119 -6.08 18.56 -11.68
N VAL A 120 -5.47 17.73 -10.83
CA VAL A 120 -4.03 17.43 -10.87
C VAL A 120 -3.70 16.71 -12.17
N THR A 121 -2.78 17.25 -12.95
CA THR A 121 -2.29 16.61 -14.18
C THR A 121 -1.46 15.36 -13.88
N GLU A 122 -1.27 14.49 -14.86
CA GLU A 122 -0.45 13.28 -14.69
C GLU A 122 0.99 13.63 -14.31
N SER A 123 1.56 14.66 -14.92
CA SER A 123 2.90 15.14 -14.63
C SER A 123 3.01 15.60 -13.16
N GLU A 124 2.07 16.43 -12.70
CA GLU A 124 2.06 16.88 -11.31
C GLU A 124 1.82 15.71 -10.33
N ALA A 125 0.95 14.77 -10.67
CA ALA A 125 0.71 13.60 -9.83
C ALA A 125 1.96 12.72 -9.70
N ARG A 126 2.78 12.60 -10.76
CA ARG A 126 4.10 11.93 -10.70
C ARG A 126 5.05 12.67 -9.78
N ASP A 127 5.14 13.99 -9.90
CA ASP A 127 6.00 14.82 -9.07
C ASP A 127 5.56 14.77 -7.60
N ILE A 128 4.25 14.85 -7.33
CA ILE A 128 3.68 14.68 -5.99
C ILE A 128 4.02 13.30 -5.42
N ALA A 129 3.80 12.23 -6.19
CA ALA A 129 4.12 10.88 -5.74
C ALA A 129 5.62 10.74 -5.43
N ALA A 130 6.50 11.32 -6.26
CA ALA A 130 7.95 11.34 -6.02
C ALA A 130 8.29 12.03 -4.70
N TYR A 131 7.63 13.15 -4.39
CA TYR A 131 7.78 13.82 -3.10
C TYR A 131 7.35 12.94 -1.94
N LEU A 132 6.13 12.40 -2.00
CA LEU A 132 5.53 11.62 -0.91
C LEU A 132 6.29 10.32 -0.61
N TYR A 133 6.90 9.71 -1.63
CA TYR A 133 7.69 8.50 -1.41
C TYR A 133 9.12 8.76 -0.95
N ARG A 134 9.66 9.98 -1.12
CA ARG A 134 11.02 10.35 -0.69
C ARG A 134 11.09 11.02 0.67
N HIS A 135 10.03 11.71 1.09
CA HIS A 135 9.99 12.43 2.37
C HIS A 135 9.39 11.58 3.50
N ARG A 136 9.99 11.72 4.68
CA ARG A 136 9.51 11.16 5.95
C ARG A 136 9.06 12.28 6.85
#